data_07133edf842a011a9004e54a253ae107
#
_entry.id   07133edf842a011a9004e54a253ae107
#
_cell.length_a   1.000
_cell.length_b   1.000
_cell.length_c   1.000
_cell.angle_alpha   90.00
_cell.angle_beta   90.00
_cell.angle_gamma   90.00
#
_symmetry.space_group_name_H-M   'P 1'
#
loop_
_entity.id
_entity.type
_entity.pdbx_description
1 polymer ?
#
loop_
_entity_poly.entity_id
_entity_poly.type
_entity_poly.pdbx_seq_one_letter_code
_entity_poly.pdbx_strand_id
1 'polypeptide(L)'
;MLTGQELNTLSASPLFHGYTPEGLNLLLEEIPWEKRQFAKGDVIYAPDQFRKELAAVLSGRVLVTKGDGELVVSMLTEADLFGAAALFNDEADYVSTLTARSSCTILFLSQEAVRQLIARQPLFRDNYIHYLSCRIRFLSDKIDALIQGTGEKKLTGFLLRQMDGEGLVSLNCSMTELAARLNISRAALYREMQKLEERDAIRRDGRTIVIQRPELLSRLS
;
A
#
# COMPACT_ATOMS: atom_id res chain seq x y z
N MET A 1 14.09 16.83 24.37
CA MET A 1 13.38 17.81 23.53
C MET A 1 13.71 17.59 22.07
N LEU A 2 12.78 17.85 21.17
CA LEU A 2 13.03 17.88 19.73
C LEU A 2 13.65 19.21 19.33
N THR A 3 14.50 19.21 18.32
CA THR A 3 15.02 20.42 17.69
C THR A 3 13.96 21.05 16.79
N GLY A 4 14.11 22.33 16.41
CA GLY A 4 13.18 23.00 15.48
C GLY A 4 13.09 22.28 14.13
N GLN A 5 14.19 21.70 13.63
CA GLN A 5 14.18 20.90 12.40
C GLN A 5 13.39 19.59 12.56
N GLU A 6 13.54 18.89 13.68
CA GLU A 6 12.80 17.66 13.98
C GLU A 6 11.29 17.96 14.12
N LEU A 7 10.91 19.10 14.73
CA LEU A 7 9.51 19.54 14.81
C LEU A 7 8.93 19.87 13.42
N ASN A 8 9.70 20.52 12.55
CA ASN A 8 9.29 20.77 11.16
C ASN A 8 9.10 19.45 10.38
N THR A 9 10.01 18.48 10.53
CA THR A 9 9.86 17.17 9.93
C THR A 9 8.62 16.45 10.45
N LEU A 10 8.38 16.50 11.76
CA LEU A 10 7.21 15.88 12.36
C LEU A 10 5.89 16.52 11.89
N SER A 11 5.82 17.84 11.76
CA SER A 11 4.63 18.56 11.25
C SER A 11 4.32 18.24 9.78
N ALA A 12 5.33 17.84 9.00
CA ALA A 12 5.15 17.40 7.62
C ALA A 12 4.61 15.95 7.52
N SER A 13 4.64 15.18 8.61
CA SER A 13 4.15 13.81 8.61
C SER A 13 2.62 13.75 8.59
N PRO A 14 2.01 12.70 7.99
CA PRO A 14 0.56 12.62 7.80
C PRO A 14 -0.26 12.79 9.07
N LEU A 15 0.19 12.24 10.21
CA LEU A 15 -0.59 12.28 11.45
C LEU A 15 -0.53 13.63 12.18
N PHE A 16 0.52 14.41 11.92
CA PHE A 16 0.71 15.73 12.53
C PHE A 16 0.48 16.87 11.55
N HIS A 17 -0.09 16.56 10.39
CA HIS A 17 -0.47 17.57 9.40
C HIS A 17 -1.45 18.59 10.01
N GLY A 18 -1.18 19.90 9.78
CA GLY A 18 -1.98 21.00 10.32
C GLY A 18 -1.56 21.49 11.71
N TYR A 19 -0.61 20.82 12.37
CA TYR A 19 0.01 21.36 13.58
C TYR A 19 1.19 22.26 13.22
N THR A 20 1.35 23.38 13.96
CA THR A 20 2.57 24.18 13.91
C THR A 20 3.67 23.52 14.75
N PRO A 21 4.96 23.79 14.48
CA PRO A 21 6.07 23.26 15.30
C PRO A 21 5.91 23.61 16.80
N GLU A 22 5.44 24.80 17.12
CA GLU A 22 5.19 25.24 18.50
C GLU A 22 4.03 24.44 19.13
N GLY A 23 2.94 24.24 18.37
CA GLY A 23 1.79 23.42 18.81
C GLY A 23 2.18 21.96 19.04
N LEU A 24 3.07 21.42 18.20
CA LEU A 24 3.62 20.08 18.40
C LEU A 24 4.49 19.96 19.63
N ASN A 25 5.31 20.97 19.91
CA ASN A 25 6.12 20.95 21.12
C ASN A 25 5.25 20.90 22.39
N LEU A 26 4.22 21.72 22.45
CA LEU A 26 3.23 21.72 23.55
C LEU A 26 2.49 20.37 23.66
N LEU A 27 2.07 19.80 22.52
CA LEU A 27 1.41 18.51 22.46
C LEU A 27 2.28 17.38 23.01
N LEU A 28 3.55 17.40 22.67
CA LEU A 28 4.54 16.40 23.11
C LEU A 28 4.92 16.54 24.59
N GLU A 29 4.71 17.69 25.21
CA GLU A 29 4.89 17.86 26.67
C GLU A 29 3.80 17.13 27.47
N GLU A 30 2.62 16.90 26.87
CA GLU A 30 1.46 16.29 27.54
C GLU A 30 1.45 14.74 27.46
N ILE A 31 2.29 14.13 26.62
CA ILE A 31 2.28 12.69 26.36
C ILE A 31 3.68 12.08 26.48
N PRO A 32 3.78 10.82 26.88
CA PRO A 32 5.06 10.12 26.87
C PRO A 32 5.51 9.79 25.44
N TRP A 33 6.74 10.16 25.12
CA TRP A 33 7.40 9.82 23.86
C TRP A 33 8.89 9.53 24.07
N GLU A 34 9.48 8.84 23.12
CA GLU A 34 10.90 8.48 23.15
C GLU A 34 11.56 8.82 21.81
N LYS A 35 12.77 9.37 21.86
CA LYS A 35 13.63 9.57 20.71
C LYS A 35 14.79 8.59 20.77
N ARG A 36 14.88 7.74 19.74
CA ARG A 36 15.97 6.75 19.61
C ARG A 36 16.79 7.05 18.36
N GLN A 37 18.10 6.82 18.46
CA GLN A 37 19.05 6.94 17.37
C GLN A 37 19.56 5.56 16.98
N PHE A 38 19.71 5.35 15.68
CA PHE A 38 20.18 4.09 15.11
C PHE A 38 21.32 4.36 14.15
N ALA A 39 22.39 3.56 14.24
CA ALA A 39 23.46 3.57 13.25
C ALA A 39 23.03 2.84 11.98
N LYS A 40 23.75 3.08 10.88
CA LYS A 40 23.54 2.33 9.64
C LYS A 40 23.76 0.82 9.89
N GLY A 41 22.75 0.03 9.55
CA GLY A 41 22.74 -1.42 9.71
C GLY A 41 22.00 -1.90 10.96
N ASP A 42 21.67 -1.03 11.90
CA ASP A 42 20.92 -1.41 13.10
C ASP A 42 19.52 -1.89 12.73
N VAL A 43 19.07 -2.96 13.39
CA VAL A 43 17.69 -3.44 13.31
C VAL A 43 16.84 -2.61 14.27
N ILE A 44 15.85 -1.92 13.73
CA ILE A 44 14.91 -1.08 14.50
C ILE A 44 13.78 -1.95 15.05
N TYR A 45 13.22 -2.83 14.19
CA TYR A 45 12.27 -3.87 14.54
C TYR A 45 12.56 -5.16 13.80
N ALA A 46 12.45 -6.28 14.54
CA ALA A 46 12.39 -7.63 13.99
C ALA A 46 11.03 -8.25 14.27
N PRO A 47 10.61 -9.28 13.51
CA PRO A 47 9.30 -9.91 13.68
C PRO A 47 9.03 -10.42 15.10
N ASP A 48 10.06 -10.91 15.78
CA ASP A 48 10.03 -11.46 17.14
C ASP A 48 10.18 -10.41 18.26
N GLN A 49 10.44 -9.15 17.89
CA GLN A 49 10.70 -8.05 18.85
C GLN A 49 9.73 -6.88 18.67
N PHE A 50 8.52 -7.19 18.22
CA PHE A 50 7.52 -6.16 17.97
C PHE A 50 7.07 -5.46 19.27
N ARG A 51 7.03 -4.13 19.19
CA ARG A 51 6.40 -3.28 20.21
C ARG A 51 5.23 -2.53 19.59
N LYS A 52 4.12 -2.42 20.34
CA LYS A 52 2.96 -1.63 19.91
C LYS A 52 3.28 -0.13 20.04
N GLU A 53 4.07 0.37 19.12
CA GLU A 53 4.50 1.77 19.04
C GLU A 53 4.20 2.34 17.65
N LEU A 54 3.77 3.59 17.62
CA LEU A 54 3.76 4.42 16.43
C LEU A 54 5.11 5.09 16.32
N ALA A 55 5.73 5.06 15.16
CA ALA A 55 7.01 5.70 14.95
C ALA A 55 7.00 6.67 13.77
N ALA A 56 7.73 7.78 13.92
CA ALA A 56 7.96 8.80 12.89
C ALA A 56 9.47 8.95 12.63
N VAL A 57 9.88 8.86 11.36
CA VAL A 57 11.27 9.09 10.95
C VAL A 57 11.54 10.59 10.95
N LEU A 58 12.37 11.06 11.89
CA LEU A 58 12.77 12.47 11.99
C LEU A 58 13.95 12.79 11.07
N SER A 59 14.85 11.80 10.88
CA SER A 59 15.96 11.92 9.92
C SER A 59 16.46 10.53 9.51
N GLY A 60 17.06 10.45 8.32
CA GLY A 60 17.66 9.22 7.80
C GLY A 60 16.74 8.40 6.93
N ARG A 61 17.10 7.12 6.69
CA ARG A 61 16.38 6.18 5.82
C ARG A 61 16.26 4.82 6.46
N VAL A 62 15.06 4.25 6.43
CA VAL A 62 14.74 2.93 7.01
C VAL A 62 14.25 2.00 5.89
N LEU A 63 14.88 0.85 5.75
CA LEU A 63 14.49 -0.21 4.84
C LEU A 63 13.49 -1.13 5.52
N VAL A 64 12.37 -1.40 4.85
CA VAL A 64 11.35 -2.37 5.27
C VAL A 64 11.45 -3.61 4.39
N THR A 65 11.69 -4.77 5.00
CA THR A 65 11.78 -6.06 4.30
C THR A 65 10.81 -7.08 4.90
N LYS A 66 10.41 -8.09 4.13
CA LYS A 66 9.64 -9.26 4.56
C LYS A 66 10.43 -10.54 4.36
N GLY A 67 10.05 -11.57 5.14
CA GLY A 67 10.79 -12.83 5.15
C GLY A 67 12.21 -12.63 5.69
N ASP A 68 13.13 -13.49 5.33
CA ASP A 68 14.54 -13.43 5.78
C ASP A 68 15.34 -12.28 5.13
N GLY A 69 14.67 -11.16 4.81
CA GLY A 69 15.28 -9.99 4.19
C GLY A 69 15.27 -9.99 2.65
N GLU A 70 14.70 -11.02 2.02
CA GLU A 70 14.71 -11.20 0.57
C GLU A 70 13.77 -10.25 -0.17
N LEU A 71 12.62 -9.89 0.44
CA LEU A 71 11.64 -9.03 -0.22
C LEU A 71 11.68 -7.61 0.34
N VAL A 72 12.16 -6.67 -0.46
CA VAL A 72 12.06 -5.23 -0.15
C VAL A 72 10.63 -4.76 -0.36
N VAL A 73 10.01 -4.29 0.73
CA VAL A 73 8.64 -3.78 0.73
C VAL A 73 8.61 -2.29 0.46
N SER A 74 9.44 -1.51 1.16
CA SER A 74 9.52 -0.05 1.01
C SER A 74 10.80 0.52 1.61
N MET A 75 11.08 1.78 1.26
CA MET A 75 12.08 2.62 1.92
C MET A 75 11.33 3.78 2.57
N LEU A 76 11.49 3.94 3.89
CA LEU A 76 10.95 5.07 4.63
C LEU A 76 12.02 6.17 4.75
N THR A 77 11.57 7.40 4.64
CA THR A 77 12.38 8.62 4.70
C THR A 77 11.82 9.59 5.75
N GLU A 78 12.38 10.77 5.84
CA GLU A 78 11.90 11.82 6.75
C GLU A 78 10.40 12.07 6.58
N ALA A 79 9.70 12.29 7.69
CA ALA A 79 8.26 12.42 7.84
C ALA A 79 7.43 11.14 7.58
N ASP A 80 8.02 10.03 7.13
CA ASP A 80 7.31 8.76 7.01
C ASP A 80 7.02 8.15 8.38
N LEU A 81 5.93 7.37 8.42
CA LEU A 81 5.42 6.71 9.63
C LEU A 81 5.43 5.20 9.48
N PHE A 82 5.65 4.50 10.58
CA PHE A 82 5.44 3.05 10.66
C PHE A 82 4.80 2.64 12.00
N GLY A 83 4.26 1.43 12.06
CA GLY A 83 3.60 0.91 13.25
C GLY A 83 2.11 1.30 13.36
N ALA A 84 1.61 2.33 12.67
CA ALA A 84 0.25 2.82 12.84
C ALA A 84 -0.85 1.74 12.62
N ALA A 85 -0.72 0.89 11.61
CA ALA A 85 -1.71 -0.15 11.33
C ALA A 85 -1.67 -1.30 12.34
N ALA A 86 -0.50 -1.57 12.92
CA ALA A 86 -0.30 -2.65 13.89
C ALA A 86 -0.61 -2.23 15.34
N LEU A 87 -0.70 -0.93 15.59
CA LEU A 87 -0.83 -0.37 16.94
C LEU A 87 -2.06 -0.87 17.70
N PHE A 88 -3.18 -1.05 16.99
CA PHE A 88 -4.48 -1.48 17.56
C PHE A 88 -4.90 -2.86 17.06
N ASN A 89 -3.99 -3.62 16.43
CA ASN A 89 -4.25 -5.01 16.08
C ASN A 89 -4.00 -5.91 17.29
N ASP A 90 -4.81 -6.96 17.45
CA ASP A 90 -4.67 -7.94 18.51
C ASP A 90 -3.56 -8.97 18.22
N GLU A 91 -3.16 -9.11 16.96
CA GLU A 91 -2.04 -9.98 16.57
C GLU A 91 -0.70 -9.41 17.04
N ALA A 92 0.13 -10.29 17.61
CA ALA A 92 1.41 -9.92 18.22
C ALA A 92 2.58 -9.83 17.22
N ASP A 93 2.36 -10.19 15.95
CA ASP A 93 3.44 -10.39 15.00
C ASP A 93 3.58 -9.22 14.03
N TYR A 94 4.77 -8.63 14.02
CA TYR A 94 5.17 -7.70 12.96
C TYR A 94 5.77 -8.49 11.79
N VAL A 95 5.11 -8.47 10.65
CA VAL A 95 5.48 -9.30 9.48
C VAL A 95 6.71 -8.79 8.75
N SER A 96 7.35 -7.72 9.23
CA SER A 96 8.44 -7.03 8.51
C SER A 96 9.60 -6.68 9.42
N THR A 97 10.82 -6.80 8.89
CA THR A 97 12.04 -6.29 9.52
C THR A 97 12.30 -4.86 9.06
N LEU A 98 12.59 -3.96 9.98
CA LEU A 98 12.98 -2.57 9.74
C LEU A 98 14.45 -2.38 10.08
N THR A 99 15.25 -1.94 9.11
CA THR A 99 16.70 -1.76 9.26
C THR A 99 17.11 -0.34 8.84
N ALA A 100 17.95 0.31 9.64
CA ALA A 100 18.49 1.61 9.34
C ALA A 100 19.48 1.55 8.15
N ARG A 101 19.22 2.28 7.06
CA ARG A 101 20.09 2.34 5.86
C ARG A 101 21.08 3.51 5.90
N SER A 102 20.87 4.44 6.79
CA SER A 102 21.79 5.52 7.18
C SER A 102 21.69 5.70 8.69
N SER A 103 22.45 6.61 9.30
CA SER A 103 22.13 7.09 10.64
C SER A 103 20.71 7.63 10.65
N CYS A 104 19.87 7.20 11.59
CA CYS A 104 18.47 7.55 11.71
C CYS A 104 18.15 8.09 13.10
N THR A 105 17.29 9.10 13.15
CA THR A 105 16.64 9.57 14.37
C THR A 105 15.14 9.32 14.22
N ILE A 106 14.55 8.62 15.18
CA ILE A 106 13.13 8.19 15.12
C ILE A 106 12.44 8.57 16.43
N LEU A 107 11.25 9.14 16.33
CA LEU A 107 10.35 9.40 17.44
C LEU A 107 9.40 8.22 17.59
N PHE A 108 9.19 7.74 18.82
CA PHE A 108 8.28 6.65 19.17
C PHE A 108 7.21 7.14 20.13
N LEU A 109 5.99 6.75 19.88
CA LEU A 109 4.80 6.95 20.71
C LEU A 109 4.23 5.59 21.09
N SER A 110 4.05 5.34 22.39
CA SER A 110 3.38 4.12 22.85
C SER A 110 1.92 4.07 22.40
N GLN A 111 1.32 2.87 22.37
CA GLN A 111 -0.11 2.70 22.09
C GLN A 111 -0.97 3.59 22.99
N GLU A 112 -0.61 3.71 24.27
CA GLU A 112 -1.36 4.53 25.24
C GLU A 112 -1.25 6.03 24.93
N ALA A 113 -0.07 6.53 24.57
CA ALA A 113 0.12 7.90 24.14
C ALA A 113 -0.74 8.22 22.89
N VAL A 114 -0.78 7.32 21.93
CA VAL A 114 -1.63 7.49 20.74
C VAL A 114 -3.12 7.42 21.07
N ARG A 115 -3.55 6.56 22.01
CA ARG A 115 -4.94 6.55 22.51
C ARG A 115 -5.32 7.91 23.12
N GLN A 116 -4.44 8.49 23.92
CA GLN A 116 -4.66 9.81 24.53
C GLN A 116 -4.78 10.91 23.45
N LEU A 117 -3.91 10.88 22.43
CA LEU A 117 -3.98 11.82 21.30
C LEU A 117 -5.31 11.68 20.54
N ILE A 118 -5.73 10.47 20.21
CA ILE A 118 -7.00 10.21 19.52
C ILE A 118 -8.20 10.70 20.35
N ALA A 119 -8.15 10.53 21.68
CA ALA A 119 -9.24 10.92 22.55
C ALA A 119 -9.33 12.45 22.78
N ARG A 120 -8.17 13.13 22.88
CA ARG A 120 -8.11 14.54 23.29
C ARG A 120 -7.90 15.52 22.14
N GLN A 121 -7.35 15.06 21.00
CA GLN A 121 -6.96 15.90 19.88
C GLN A 121 -7.75 15.55 18.62
N PRO A 122 -8.86 16.26 18.32
CA PRO A 122 -9.70 15.96 17.15
C PRO A 122 -8.91 15.96 15.83
N LEU A 123 -8.00 16.93 15.64
CA LEU A 123 -7.18 17.00 14.44
C LEU A 123 -6.30 15.76 14.27
N PHE A 124 -5.65 15.28 15.34
CA PHE A 124 -4.84 14.08 15.28
C PHE A 124 -5.69 12.84 14.94
N ARG A 125 -6.86 12.71 15.57
CA ARG A 125 -7.81 11.60 15.30
C ARG A 125 -8.23 11.60 13.83
N ASP A 126 -8.62 12.75 13.29
CA ASP A 126 -9.09 12.86 11.91
C ASP A 126 -7.95 12.58 10.92
N ASN A 127 -6.74 13.05 11.20
CA ASN A 127 -5.53 12.71 10.45
C ASN A 127 -5.23 11.20 10.51
N TYR A 128 -5.41 10.57 11.68
CA TYR A 128 -5.18 9.13 11.85
C TYR A 128 -6.15 8.30 10.99
N ILE A 129 -7.45 8.65 11.02
CA ILE A 129 -8.47 8.01 10.18
C ILE A 129 -8.15 8.22 8.69
N HIS A 130 -7.80 9.45 8.31
CA HIS A 130 -7.43 9.76 6.93
C HIS A 130 -6.21 8.95 6.48
N TYR A 131 -5.16 8.87 7.30
CA TYR A 131 -3.96 8.08 7.02
C TYR A 131 -4.29 6.60 6.80
N LEU A 132 -5.08 5.98 7.69
CA LEU A 132 -5.49 4.58 7.52
C LEU A 132 -6.34 4.38 6.27
N SER A 133 -7.24 5.29 5.95
CA SER A 133 -8.05 5.25 4.72
C SER A 133 -7.19 5.32 3.46
N CYS A 134 -6.16 6.17 3.46
CA CYS A 134 -5.19 6.24 2.36
C CYS A 134 -4.36 4.95 2.25
N ARG A 135 -3.98 4.34 3.38
CA ARG A 135 -3.25 3.05 3.39
C ARG A 135 -4.11 1.90 2.86
N ILE A 136 -5.39 1.84 3.24
CA ILE A 136 -6.33 0.83 2.70
C ILE A 136 -6.44 0.98 1.18
N ARG A 137 -6.64 2.21 0.66
CA ARG A 137 -6.71 2.46 -0.78
C ARG A 137 -5.41 2.05 -1.48
N PHE A 138 -4.25 2.45 -0.95
CA PHE A 138 -2.95 2.05 -1.50
C PHE A 138 -2.81 0.52 -1.59
N LEU A 139 -3.21 -0.22 -0.55
CA LEU A 139 -3.15 -1.68 -0.54
C LEU A 139 -4.14 -2.29 -1.55
N SER A 140 -5.35 -1.73 -1.67
CA SER A 140 -6.33 -2.14 -2.68
C SER A 140 -5.78 -1.95 -4.09
N ASP A 141 -5.17 -0.80 -4.37
CA ASP A 141 -4.54 -0.52 -5.68
C ASP A 141 -3.38 -1.49 -5.97
N LYS A 142 -2.59 -1.86 -4.95
CA LYS A 142 -1.53 -2.87 -5.09
C LYS A 142 -2.07 -4.27 -5.36
N ILE A 143 -3.15 -4.66 -4.68
CA ILE A 143 -3.86 -5.93 -4.92
C ILE A 143 -4.40 -5.93 -6.35
N ASP A 144 -5.05 -4.86 -6.78
CA ASP A 144 -5.56 -4.72 -8.14
C ASP A 144 -4.43 -4.83 -9.18
N ALA A 145 -3.28 -4.20 -8.94
CA ALA A 145 -2.11 -4.30 -9.80
C ALA A 145 -1.56 -5.73 -9.88
N LEU A 146 -1.56 -6.48 -8.78
CA LEU A 146 -1.17 -7.90 -8.77
C LEU A 146 -2.19 -8.79 -9.48
N ILE A 147 -3.48 -8.47 -9.36
CA ILE A 147 -4.57 -9.18 -10.04
C ILE A 147 -4.58 -8.87 -11.54
N GLN A 148 -4.05 -7.72 -11.99
CA GLN A 148 -3.98 -7.36 -13.41
C GLN A 148 -3.25 -8.42 -14.24
N GLY A 149 -2.11 -8.95 -13.78
CA GLY A 149 -1.43 -10.07 -14.46
C GLY A 149 -2.29 -11.35 -14.55
N THR A 150 -3.13 -11.61 -13.55
CA THR A 150 -4.10 -12.72 -13.57
C THR A 150 -5.35 -12.40 -14.37
N GLY A 151 -5.74 -11.13 -14.46
CA GLY A 151 -6.89 -10.66 -15.26
C GLY A 151 -6.66 -10.83 -16.75
N GLU A 152 -5.48 -10.44 -17.25
CA GLU A 152 -5.05 -10.65 -18.63
C GLU A 152 -5.05 -12.15 -18.99
N LYS A 153 -4.42 -13.00 -18.17
CA LYS A 153 -4.39 -14.44 -18.36
C LYS A 153 -5.78 -15.08 -18.34
N LYS A 154 -6.65 -14.66 -17.43
CA LYS A 154 -8.02 -15.16 -17.34
C LYS A 154 -8.84 -14.77 -18.58
N LEU A 155 -8.70 -13.52 -19.04
CA LEU A 155 -9.40 -13.02 -20.23
C LEU A 155 -8.89 -13.72 -21.50
N THR A 156 -7.58 -13.75 -21.71
CA THR A 156 -6.98 -14.41 -22.91
C THR A 156 -7.29 -15.89 -22.96
N GLY A 157 -7.17 -16.59 -21.83
CA GLY A 157 -7.55 -18.00 -21.73
C GLY A 157 -9.05 -18.24 -21.96
N PHE A 158 -9.94 -17.32 -21.54
CA PHE A 158 -11.36 -17.39 -21.86
C PHE A 158 -11.61 -17.19 -23.36
N LEU A 159 -11.03 -16.16 -23.97
CA LEU A 159 -11.19 -15.85 -25.37
C LEU A 159 -10.73 -17.01 -26.27
N LEU A 160 -9.54 -17.59 -25.98
CA LEU A 160 -9.02 -18.73 -26.73
C LEU A 160 -9.92 -19.97 -26.61
N ARG A 161 -10.52 -20.23 -25.45
CA ARG A 161 -11.43 -21.39 -25.27
C ARG A 161 -12.79 -21.21 -25.93
N GLN A 162 -13.26 -19.96 -26.11
CA GLN A 162 -14.55 -19.64 -26.70
C GLN A 162 -14.46 -19.29 -28.19
N MET A 163 -13.26 -19.16 -28.71
CA MET A 163 -12.99 -18.85 -30.12
C MET A 163 -13.47 -19.99 -31.02
N ASP A 164 -14.23 -19.66 -32.02
CA ASP A 164 -14.61 -20.59 -33.08
C ASP A 164 -13.51 -20.72 -34.16
N GLY A 165 -13.79 -21.51 -35.21
CA GLY A 165 -12.86 -21.74 -36.32
C GLY A 165 -12.53 -20.48 -37.17
N GLU A 166 -13.33 -19.41 -37.04
CA GLU A 166 -13.17 -18.15 -37.75
C GLU A 166 -12.52 -17.06 -36.89
N GLY A 167 -12.12 -17.38 -35.66
CA GLY A 167 -11.52 -16.42 -34.73
C GLY A 167 -12.52 -15.51 -34.03
N LEU A 168 -13.80 -15.89 -33.99
CA LEU A 168 -14.88 -15.12 -33.39
C LEU A 168 -15.24 -15.66 -32.00
N VAL A 169 -15.51 -14.76 -31.06
CA VAL A 169 -16.04 -15.06 -29.73
C VAL A 169 -17.35 -14.32 -29.53
N SER A 170 -18.47 -15.03 -29.54
CA SER A 170 -19.79 -14.46 -29.24
C SER A 170 -20.05 -14.44 -27.74
N LEU A 171 -20.20 -13.24 -27.17
CA LEU A 171 -20.49 -13.08 -25.75
C LEU A 171 -21.99 -13.26 -25.49
N ASN A 172 -22.38 -14.43 -24.96
CA ASN A 172 -23.77 -14.72 -24.57
C ASN A 172 -24.10 -14.22 -23.16
N CYS A 173 -23.34 -13.24 -22.65
CA CYS A 173 -23.51 -12.66 -21.31
C CYS A 173 -23.16 -11.16 -21.32
N SER A 174 -23.61 -10.45 -20.30
CA SER A 174 -23.22 -9.05 -20.08
C SER A 174 -21.76 -8.94 -19.63
N MET A 175 -21.14 -7.76 -19.82
CA MET A 175 -19.79 -7.49 -19.34
C MET A 175 -19.66 -7.63 -17.82
N THR A 176 -20.73 -7.37 -17.08
CA THR A 176 -20.78 -7.59 -15.64
C THR A 176 -20.72 -9.07 -15.27
N GLU A 177 -21.48 -9.90 -15.99
CA GLU A 177 -21.46 -11.37 -15.82
C GLU A 177 -20.13 -11.96 -16.27
N LEU A 178 -19.53 -11.47 -17.36
CA LEU A 178 -18.22 -11.90 -17.81
C LEU A 178 -17.15 -11.60 -16.76
N ALA A 179 -17.15 -10.39 -16.20
CA ALA A 179 -16.23 -10.01 -15.11
C ALA A 179 -16.38 -10.94 -13.90
N ALA A 180 -17.63 -11.24 -13.49
CA ALA A 180 -17.90 -12.18 -12.40
C ALA A 180 -17.39 -13.60 -12.71
N ARG A 181 -17.61 -14.12 -13.93
CA ARG A 181 -17.12 -15.44 -14.38
C ARG A 181 -15.60 -15.54 -14.36
N LEU A 182 -14.92 -14.45 -14.72
CA LEU A 182 -13.46 -14.38 -14.70
C LEU A 182 -12.90 -14.08 -13.31
N ASN A 183 -13.76 -13.81 -12.32
CA ASN A 183 -13.39 -13.38 -10.98
C ASN A 183 -12.43 -12.18 -11.01
N ILE A 184 -12.84 -11.13 -11.72
CA ILE A 184 -12.16 -9.82 -11.81
C ILE A 184 -13.21 -8.70 -11.71
N SER A 185 -12.78 -7.50 -11.36
CA SER A 185 -13.70 -6.36 -11.35
C SER A 185 -14.10 -5.96 -12.79
N ARG A 186 -15.28 -5.35 -12.95
CA ARG A 186 -15.72 -4.84 -14.25
C ARG A 186 -14.70 -3.82 -14.81
N ALA A 187 -14.17 -2.96 -13.98
CA ALA A 187 -13.15 -1.99 -14.37
C ALA A 187 -11.86 -2.67 -14.86
N ALA A 188 -11.43 -3.75 -14.19
CA ALA A 188 -10.29 -4.54 -14.62
C ALA A 188 -10.56 -5.21 -15.98
N LEU A 189 -11.75 -5.79 -16.18
CA LEU A 189 -12.11 -6.40 -17.46
C LEU A 189 -12.01 -5.40 -18.62
N TYR A 190 -12.54 -4.19 -18.45
CA TYR A 190 -12.47 -3.16 -19.50
C TYR A 190 -11.04 -2.72 -19.78
N ARG A 191 -10.19 -2.57 -18.75
CA ARG A 191 -8.77 -2.24 -18.93
C ARG A 191 -8.02 -3.32 -19.70
N GLU A 192 -8.25 -4.59 -19.36
CA GLU A 192 -7.56 -5.70 -20.06
C GLU A 192 -8.03 -5.82 -21.50
N MET A 193 -9.33 -5.64 -21.77
CA MET A 193 -9.84 -5.57 -23.14
C MET A 193 -9.21 -4.44 -23.94
N GLN A 194 -9.13 -3.24 -23.35
CA GLN A 194 -8.51 -2.09 -24.00
C GLN A 194 -7.04 -2.35 -24.34
N LYS A 195 -6.26 -2.94 -23.44
CA LYS A 195 -4.86 -3.31 -23.70
C LYS A 195 -4.73 -4.29 -24.87
N LEU A 196 -5.63 -5.25 -24.97
CA LEU A 196 -5.63 -6.21 -26.07
C LEU A 196 -6.02 -5.55 -27.39
N GLU A 197 -6.94 -4.58 -27.38
CA GLU A 197 -7.28 -3.76 -28.55
C GLU A 197 -6.11 -2.86 -28.98
N GLU A 198 -5.43 -2.18 -28.03
CA GLU A 198 -4.25 -1.34 -28.30
C GLU A 198 -3.07 -2.12 -28.91
N ARG A 199 -3.01 -3.45 -28.66
CA ARG A 199 -2.03 -4.37 -29.24
C ARG A 199 -2.49 -5.02 -30.54
N ASP A 200 -3.64 -4.61 -31.08
CA ASP A 200 -4.31 -5.25 -32.22
C ASP A 200 -4.48 -6.77 -32.05
N ALA A 201 -4.62 -7.24 -30.81
CA ALA A 201 -4.81 -8.67 -30.52
C ALA A 201 -6.29 -9.07 -30.68
N ILE A 202 -7.19 -8.15 -30.35
CA ILE A 202 -8.65 -8.32 -30.48
C ILE A 202 -9.30 -7.06 -31.05
N ARG A 203 -10.52 -7.20 -31.58
CA ARG A 203 -11.41 -6.08 -31.92
C ARG A 203 -12.81 -6.40 -31.41
N ARG A 204 -13.45 -5.44 -30.75
CA ARG A 204 -14.84 -5.58 -30.32
C ARG A 204 -15.79 -5.08 -31.41
N ASP A 205 -16.82 -5.86 -31.67
CA ASP A 205 -17.94 -5.50 -32.54
C ASP A 205 -19.25 -5.87 -31.83
N GLY A 206 -19.79 -4.93 -31.07
CA GLY A 206 -20.98 -5.14 -30.26
C GLY A 206 -20.77 -6.22 -29.18
N ARG A 207 -21.41 -7.36 -29.32
CA ARG A 207 -21.27 -8.53 -28.44
C ARG A 207 -20.31 -9.59 -28.98
N THR A 208 -19.68 -9.34 -30.10
CA THR A 208 -18.70 -10.24 -30.71
C THR A 208 -17.31 -9.67 -30.51
N ILE A 209 -16.37 -10.53 -30.17
CA ILE A 209 -14.94 -10.20 -30.10
C ILE A 209 -14.26 -10.97 -31.24
N VAL A 210 -13.61 -10.23 -32.12
CA VAL A 210 -12.80 -10.76 -33.22
C VAL A 210 -11.38 -10.93 -32.73
N ILE A 211 -10.84 -12.12 -32.74
CA ILE A 211 -9.44 -12.38 -32.39
C ILE A 211 -8.61 -12.17 -33.65
N GLN A 212 -7.73 -11.17 -33.64
CA GLN A 212 -6.89 -10.78 -34.76
C GLN A 212 -5.53 -11.51 -34.73
N ARG A 213 -5.02 -11.77 -33.49
CA ARG A 213 -3.70 -12.41 -33.29
C ARG A 213 -3.78 -13.52 -32.23
N PRO A 214 -4.24 -14.72 -32.59
CA PRO A 214 -4.34 -15.86 -31.66
C PRO A 214 -3.02 -16.23 -30.98
N GLU A 215 -1.91 -16.12 -31.70
CA GLU A 215 -0.56 -16.40 -31.20
C GLU A 215 -0.14 -15.44 -30.07
N LEU A 216 -0.58 -14.19 -30.11
CA LEU A 216 -0.32 -13.21 -29.06
C LEU A 216 -1.11 -13.55 -27.79
N LEU A 217 -2.39 -13.90 -27.94
CA LEU A 217 -3.24 -14.35 -26.83
C LEU A 217 -2.69 -15.61 -26.16
N SER A 218 -2.17 -16.55 -26.94
CA SER A 218 -1.57 -17.79 -26.41
C SER A 218 -0.29 -17.55 -25.61
N ARG A 219 0.45 -16.49 -25.89
CA ARG A 219 1.65 -16.11 -25.10
C ARG A 219 1.28 -15.38 -23.80
N LEU A 220 0.10 -14.80 -23.74
CA LEU A 220 -0.40 -14.04 -22.60
C LEU A 220 -1.34 -14.86 -21.69
N SER A 221 -1.74 -16.07 -22.12
CA SER A 221 -2.66 -16.96 -21.41
C SER A 221 -2.01 -17.76 -20.25
#